data_99e0a5ba3792c99eaa5c088fe27b4239
#
_entry.id   99e0a5ba3792c99eaa5c088fe27b4239
#
_cell.length_a   1.000
_cell.length_b   1.000
_cell.length_c   1.000
_cell.angle_alpha   90.00
_cell.angle_beta   90.00
_cell.angle_gamma   90.00
#
_symmetry.space_group_name_H-M   'P 1'
#
loop_
_entity.id
_entity.type
_entity.pdbx_description
1 polymer ?
#
loop_
_entity_poly.entity_id
_entity_poly.type
_entity_poly.pdbx_seq_one_letter_code
_entity_poly.pdbx_strand_id
1 'polypeptide(L)'
;MRDIVVAAARTAVLPRFKTLAQGDIRQKSGPNDLVTEADLHCQAILTEKLGALFPKAAIVGEEGGGTEAEACAAIGAAEWCWVIDPLDGTHNFAHSRTGFAVMVALVRRGETVGAWIHEPLGGETQIAVRGQFAWSGDRRLAVARPGPLKQMTGVLYVGARRAPALHARLKALEPELGPQSFQRSAGAEYLGLASGRIHYAIFTRLLPWDHAPGVLIVAEAGGHAAYWDGEPYRPDAARAVPLLVATTEASWRELRTIFSA
;
A
#
# COMPACT_ATOMS: atom_id res chain seq x y z
N MET A 1 2.62 4.14 18.48
CA MET A 1 2.48 4.25 17.00
C MET A 1 1.01 4.22 16.54
N ARG A 2 0.25 3.17 16.83
CA ARG A 2 -1.17 3.10 16.44
C ARG A 2 -1.93 4.40 16.76
N ASP A 3 -1.82 4.91 17.98
CA ASP A 3 -2.57 6.09 18.42
C ASP A 3 -2.16 7.37 17.66
N ILE A 4 -0.91 7.46 17.20
CA ILE A 4 -0.44 8.57 16.36
C ILE A 4 -1.15 8.53 15.00
N VAL A 5 -1.18 7.37 14.33
CA VAL A 5 -1.81 7.20 13.02
C VAL A 5 -3.33 7.44 13.11
N VAL A 6 -3.99 6.86 14.10
CA VAL A 6 -5.42 7.05 14.36
C VAL A 6 -5.75 8.51 14.66
N ALA A 7 -4.94 9.17 15.50
CA ALA A 7 -5.15 10.59 15.84
C ALA A 7 -4.96 11.50 14.62
N ALA A 8 -3.95 11.25 13.77
CA ALA A 8 -3.74 11.99 12.54
C ALA A 8 -4.94 11.84 11.58
N ALA A 9 -5.42 10.62 11.36
CA ALA A 9 -6.60 10.36 10.54
C ALA A 9 -7.86 11.07 11.09
N ARG A 10 -8.09 10.99 12.41
CA ARG A 10 -9.23 11.62 13.07
C ARG A 10 -9.18 13.15 13.03
N THR A 11 -8.00 13.73 13.06
CA THR A 11 -7.82 15.20 13.09
C THR A 11 -7.80 15.80 11.68
N ALA A 12 -7.14 15.15 10.74
CA ALA A 12 -6.91 15.71 9.40
C ALA A 12 -7.84 15.15 8.32
N VAL A 13 -8.12 13.84 8.35
CA VAL A 13 -8.83 13.15 7.27
C VAL A 13 -10.35 13.16 7.50
N LEU A 14 -10.81 12.57 8.60
CA LEU A 14 -12.25 12.38 8.84
C LEU A 14 -13.08 13.66 8.79
N PRO A 15 -12.66 14.82 9.37
CA PRO A 15 -13.46 16.03 9.33
C PRO A 15 -13.66 16.61 7.93
N ARG A 16 -12.76 16.25 6.99
CA ARG A 16 -12.81 16.73 5.61
C ARG A 16 -13.51 15.77 4.64
N PHE A 17 -13.79 14.55 5.09
CA PHE A 17 -14.51 13.57 4.26
C PHE A 17 -15.92 14.06 3.95
N LYS A 18 -16.28 14.13 2.66
CA LYS A 18 -17.57 14.67 2.14
C LYS A 18 -17.80 16.16 2.37
N THR A 19 -16.80 16.91 2.85
CA THR A 19 -16.92 18.33 3.13
C THR A 19 -15.92 19.20 2.35
N LEU A 20 -15.11 18.58 1.47
CA LEU A 20 -14.13 19.29 0.65
C LEU A 20 -14.82 20.32 -0.25
N ALA A 21 -14.33 21.54 -0.24
CA ALA A 21 -14.66 22.55 -1.22
C ALA A 21 -13.81 22.34 -2.50
N GLN A 22 -14.23 22.94 -3.61
CA GLN A 22 -13.51 22.80 -4.89
C GLN A 22 -12.05 23.31 -4.81
N GLY A 23 -11.75 24.29 -3.96
CA GLY A 23 -10.41 24.80 -3.71
C GLY A 23 -9.49 23.90 -2.86
N ASP A 24 -10.06 22.92 -2.17
CA ASP A 24 -9.31 22.00 -1.30
C ASP A 24 -8.67 20.84 -2.08
N ILE A 25 -8.98 20.71 -3.36
CA ILE A 25 -8.50 19.64 -4.25
C ILE A 25 -7.57 20.25 -5.29
N ARG A 26 -6.35 19.74 -5.40
CA ARG A 26 -5.35 20.13 -6.40
C ARG A 26 -4.89 18.93 -7.18
N GLN A 27 -4.47 19.12 -8.44
CA GLN A 27 -3.81 18.13 -9.26
C GLN A 27 -2.30 18.26 -9.11
N LYS A 28 -1.61 17.11 -8.92
CA LYS A 28 -0.14 17.04 -8.91
C LYS A 28 0.40 16.88 -10.33
N SER A 29 0.55 15.63 -10.79
CA SER A 29 1.17 15.29 -12.09
C SER A 29 0.15 14.96 -13.18
N GLY A 30 -1.13 14.82 -12.86
CA GLY A 30 -2.18 14.48 -13.82
C GLY A 30 -3.59 14.39 -13.22
N PRO A 31 -4.61 14.15 -14.05
CA PRO A 31 -6.02 14.23 -13.63
C PRO A 31 -6.44 13.19 -12.57
N ASN A 32 -5.67 12.13 -12.41
CA ASN A 32 -5.92 11.09 -11.39
C ASN A 32 -4.92 11.16 -10.23
N ASP A 33 -4.00 12.11 -10.24
CA ASP A 33 -3.00 12.33 -9.21
C ASP A 33 -3.39 13.59 -8.43
N LEU A 34 -4.21 13.38 -7.40
CA LEU A 34 -4.82 14.43 -6.62
C LEU A 34 -4.11 14.58 -5.27
N VAL A 35 -4.16 15.76 -4.73
CA VAL A 35 -3.83 16.08 -3.34
C VAL A 35 -4.93 16.95 -2.76
N THR A 36 -5.25 16.74 -1.50
CA THR A 36 -6.22 17.56 -0.77
C THR A 36 -5.59 18.20 0.47
N GLU A 37 -6.27 19.17 1.06
CA GLU A 37 -5.85 19.73 2.35
C GLU A 37 -5.84 18.66 3.47
N ALA A 38 -6.54 17.53 3.30
CA ALA A 38 -6.49 16.40 4.22
C ALA A 38 -5.13 15.71 4.18
N ASP A 39 -4.58 15.47 2.98
CA ASP A 39 -3.26 14.84 2.76
C ASP A 39 -2.17 15.68 3.43
N LEU A 40 -2.11 16.98 3.09
CA LEU A 40 -1.09 17.90 3.59
C LEU A 40 -1.12 18.01 5.12
N HIS A 41 -2.32 18.17 5.70
CA HIS A 41 -2.48 18.28 7.15
C HIS A 41 -2.15 16.96 7.86
N CYS A 42 -2.57 15.83 7.31
CA CYS A 42 -2.26 14.51 7.87
C CYS A 42 -0.76 14.26 7.85
N GLN A 43 -0.07 14.55 6.73
CA GLN A 43 1.37 14.41 6.65
C GLN A 43 2.10 15.31 7.64
N ALA A 44 1.67 16.57 7.81
CA ALA A 44 2.29 17.46 8.78
C ALA A 44 2.20 16.93 10.21
N ILE A 45 1.04 16.42 10.64
CA ILE A 45 0.84 15.80 11.94
C ILE A 45 1.74 14.57 12.11
N LEU A 46 1.75 13.67 11.10
CA LEU A 46 2.57 12.46 11.15
C LEU A 46 4.05 12.80 11.21
N THR A 47 4.53 13.75 10.41
CA THR A 47 5.93 14.19 10.39
C THR A 47 6.34 14.74 11.77
N GLU A 48 5.55 15.60 12.39
CA GLU A 48 5.81 16.13 13.72
C GLU A 48 5.89 15.02 14.78
N LYS A 49 4.85 14.17 14.83
CA LYS A 49 4.74 13.14 15.88
C LYS A 49 5.75 12.02 15.73
N LEU A 50 6.03 11.57 14.49
CA LEU A 50 7.02 10.53 14.23
C LEU A 50 8.45 11.04 14.42
N GLY A 51 8.73 12.29 14.02
CA GLY A 51 10.01 12.94 14.30
C GLY A 51 10.28 13.09 15.79
N ALA A 52 9.26 13.45 16.58
CA ALA A 52 9.39 13.51 18.05
C ALA A 52 9.55 12.11 18.69
N LEU A 53 8.85 11.09 18.14
CA LEU A 53 8.93 9.71 18.65
C LEU A 53 10.30 9.07 18.40
N PHE A 54 10.88 9.30 17.23
CA PHE A 54 12.18 8.75 16.86
C PHE A 54 13.01 9.76 16.05
N PRO A 55 13.69 10.72 16.72
CA PRO A 55 14.39 11.83 16.05
C PRO A 55 15.56 11.41 15.14
N LYS A 56 16.07 10.19 15.26
CA LYS A 56 17.15 9.66 14.41
C LYS A 56 16.67 9.13 13.07
N ALA A 57 15.37 8.89 12.90
CA ALA A 57 14.83 8.40 11.64
C ALA A 57 14.61 9.55 10.66
N ALA A 58 15.04 9.38 9.42
CA ALA A 58 14.61 10.24 8.33
C ALA A 58 13.09 10.08 8.09
N ILE A 59 12.48 11.04 7.41
CA ILE A 59 11.06 10.97 7.06
C ILE A 59 10.91 11.20 5.56
N VAL A 60 10.28 10.25 4.88
CA VAL A 60 9.90 10.31 3.47
C VAL A 60 8.40 10.14 3.38
N GLY A 61 7.71 11.14 2.86
CA GLY A 61 6.25 11.11 2.70
C GLY A 61 5.86 11.46 1.26
N GLU A 62 4.68 10.99 0.85
CA GLU A 62 4.13 11.27 -0.48
C GLU A 62 4.08 12.77 -0.80
N GLU A 63 3.70 13.58 0.20
CA GLU A 63 3.56 15.03 0.03
C GLU A 63 4.87 15.82 0.30
N GLY A 64 6.00 15.11 0.40
CA GLY A 64 7.32 15.73 0.57
C GLY A 64 7.91 16.30 -0.73
N GLY A 65 7.28 16.05 -1.85
CA GLY A 65 7.78 16.42 -3.19
C GLY A 65 8.90 15.47 -3.66
N GLY A 66 9.32 15.67 -4.92
CA GLY A 66 10.34 14.84 -5.56
C GLY A 66 9.77 13.67 -6.36
N THR A 67 10.68 12.91 -6.96
CA THR A 67 10.37 11.73 -7.79
C THR A 67 10.41 10.44 -6.96
N GLU A 68 9.82 9.36 -7.48
CA GLU A 68 9.94 8.01 -6.91
C GLU A 68 11.40 7.60 -6.67
N ALA A 69 12.29 7.92 -7.64
CA ALA A 69 13.71 7.59 -7.54
C ALA A 69 14.41 8.35 -6.40
N GLU A 70 14.08 9.63 -6.21
CA GLU A 70 14.61 10.44 -5.11
C GLU A 70 14.12 9.95 -3.75
N ALA A 71 12.84 9.57 -3.65
CA ALA A 71 12.28 8.98 -2.44
C ALA A 71 12.97 7.65 -2.09
N CYS A 72 13.12 6.74 -3.05
CA CYS A 72 13.84 5.48 -2.86
C CYS A 72 15.30 5.71 -2.44
N ALA A 73 15.99 6.66 -3.08
CA ALA A 73 17.37 7.01 -2.72
C ALA A 73 17.47 7.57 -1.29
N ALA A 74 16.55 8.42 -0.88
CA ALA A 74 16.50 8.96 0.48
C ALA A 74 16.25 7.86 1.53
N ILE A 75 15.36 6.90 1.24
CA ILE A 75 15.10 5.73 2.08
C ILE A 75 16.38 4.88 2.21
N GLY A 76 17.07 4.62 1.09
CA GLY A 76 18.29 3.80 1.06
C GLY A 76 19.49 4.44 1.75
N ALA A 77 19.59 5.77 1.73
CA ALA A 77 20.65 6.52 2.40
C ALA A 77 20.51 6.57 3.93
N ALA A 78 19.32 6.35 4.47
CA ALA A 78 19.03 6.44 5.88
C ALA A 78 19.21 5.09 6.60
N GLU A 79 19.82 5.10 7.80
CA GLU A 79 19.79 3.89 8.65
C GLU A 79 18.37 3.57 9.12
N TRP A 80 17.58 4.60 9.45
CA TRP A 80 16.19 4.50 9.83
C TRP A 80 15.37 5.54 9.06
N CYS A 81 14.23 5.12 8.52
CA CYS A 81 13.35 6.01 7.78
C CYS A 81 11.88 5.70 8.07
N TRP A 82 11.11 6.71 8.42
CA TRP A 82 9.66 6.66 8.33
C TRP A 82 9.22 6.91 6.90
N VAL A 83 8.37 6.03 6.38
CA VAL A 83 7.74 6.18 5.06
C VAL A 83 6.25 6.38 5.28
N ILE A 84 5.69 7.46 4.72
CA ILE A 84 4.34 7.94 5.04
C ILE A 84 3.52 8.10 3.75
N ASP A 85 2.34 7.49 3.71
CA ASP A 85 1.23 7.90 2.86
C ASP A 85 0.15 8.50 3.77
N PRO A 86 -0.06 9.82 3.73
CA PRO A 86 -1.02 10.48 4.62
C PRO A 86 -2.47 10.16 4.26
N LEU A 87 -2.75 9.83 3.00
CA LEU A 87 -4.09 9.51 2.50
C LEU A 87 -4.02 8.71 1.20
N ASP A 88 -3.65 7.43 1.27
CA ASP A 88 -3.80 6.52 0.13
C ASP A 88 -5.27 6.45 -0.32
N GLY A 89 -5.49 6.51 -1.62
CA GLY A 89 -6.84 6.58 -2.17
C GLY A 89 -7.42 8.00 -2.21
N THR A 90 -6.60 9.05 -2.33
CA THR A 90 -7.01 10.45 -2.44
C THR A 90 -8.09 10.68 -3.49
N HIS A 91 -8.07 9.94 -4.62
CA HIS A 91 -9.12 10.01 -5.63
C HIS A 91 -10.49 9.59 -5.07
N ASN A 92 -10.55 8.52 -4.28
CA ASN A 92 -11.81 8.09 -3.64
C ASN A 92 -12.28 9.14 -2.65
N PHE A 93 -11.37 9.62 -1.81
CA PHE A 93 -11.65 10.64 -0.80
C PHE A 93 -12.22 11.91 -1.43
N ALA A 94 -11.55 12.45 -2.47
CA ALA A 94 -11.98 13.66 -3.20
C ALA A 94 -13.37 13.50 -3.84
N HIS A 95 -13.77 12.26 -4.18
CA HIS A 95 -15.09 11.96 -4.76
C HIS A 95 -16.10 11.40 -3.73
N SER A 96 -15.83 11.61 -2.44
CA SER A 96 -16.72 11.14 -1.34
C SER A 96 -16.99 9.64 -1.33
N ARG A 97 -16.06 8.84 -1.84
CA ARG A 97 -16.12 7.37 -1.90
C ARG A 97 -15.32 6.78 -0.75
N THR A 98 -15.71 5.58 -0.32
CA THR A 98 -14.93 4.75 0.62
C THR A 98 -13.67 4.18 -0.05
N GLY A 99 -12.81 3.50 0.71
CA GLY A 99 -11.59 2.89 0.21
C GLY A 99 -10.45 3.91 0.17
N PHE A 100 -10.04 4.36 1.34
CA PHE A 100 -8.85 5.18 1.57
C PHE A 100 -8.25 4.82 2.94
N ALA A 101 -6.96 5.03 3.09
CA ALA A 101 -6.23 4.66 4.30
C ALA A 101 -5.11 5.65 4.62
N VAL A 102 -4.68 5.69 5.88
CA VAL A 102 -3.43 6.31 6.31
C VAL A 102 -2.40 5.20 6.49
N MET A 103 -1.24 5.32 5.85
CA MET A 103 -0.24 4.28 5.82
C MET A 103 1.11 4.78 6.34
N VAL A 104 1.75 4.01 7.21
CA VAL A 104 3.08 4.32 7.75
C VAL A 104 3.93 3.05 7.78
N ALA A 105 5.18 3.15 7.34
CA ALA A 105 6.19 2.12 7.55
C ALA A 105 7.41 2.68 8.29
N LEU A 106 8.04 1.84 9.11
CA LEU A 106 9.38 2.07 9.61
C LEU A 106 10.34 1.16 8.84
N VAL A 107 11.30 1.78 8.17
CA VAL A 107 12.32 1.12 7.37
C VAL A 107 13.66 1.22 8.07
N ARG A 108 14.41 0.12 8.09
CA ARG A 108 15.80 0.08 8.56
C ARG A 108 16.68 -0.48 7.46
N ARG A 109 17.66 0.31 6.99
CA ARG A 109 18.64 -0.11 5.95
C ARG A 109 17.94 -0.74 4.72
N GLY A 110 16.87 -0.08 4.24
CA GLY A 110 16.09 -0.53 3.08
C GLY A 110 15.15 -1.72 3.34
N GLU A 111 14.97 -2.17 4.58
CA GLU A 111 14.00 -3.21 4.95
C GLU A 111 12.89 -2.65 5.82
N THR A 112 11.64 -2.93 5.49
CA THR A 112 10.51 -2.58 6.35
C THR A 112 10.50 -3.45 7.59
N VAL A 113 10.55 -2.83 8.78
CA VAL A 113 10.59 -3.53 10.08
C VAL A 113 9.34 -3.30 10.92
N GLY A 114 8.56 -2.26 10.62
CA GLY A 114 7.27 -1.98 11.25
C GLY A 114 6.31 -1.37 10.24
N ALA A 115 5.01 -1.67 10.36
CA ALA A 115 3.98 -1.22 9.42
C ALA A 115 2.65 -0.96 10.12
N TRP A 116 1.94 0.08 9.67
CA TRP A 116 0.62 0.48 10.15
C TRP A 116 -0.22 0.94 8.96
N ILE A 117 -1.38 0.32 8.76
CA ILE A 117 -2.40 0.77 7.81
C ILE A 117 -3.70 0.97 8.59
N HIS A 118 -4.22 2.18 8.54
CA HIS A 118 -5.45 2.56 9.22
C HIS A 118 -6.53 2.95 8.22
N GLU A 119 -7.67 2.28 8.26
CA GLU A 119 -8.87 2.64 7.51
C GLU A 119 -9.75 3.54 8.40
N PRO A 120 -9.88 4.85 8.07
CA PRO A 120 -10.47 5.81 9.00
C PRO A 120 -11.97 5.65 9.23
N LEU A 121 -12.75 5.19 8.24
CA LEU A 121 -14.22 5.12 8.34
C LEU A 121 -14.70 3.98 9.24
N GLY A 122 -14.11 2.80 9.09
CA GLY A 122 -14.40 1.64 9.94
C GLY A 122 -13.55 1.57 11.20
N GLY A 123 -12.49 2.38 11.29
CA GLY A 123 -11.57 2.42 12.43
C GLY A 123 -10.63 1.21 12.53
N GLU A 124 -10.57 0.37 11.48
CA GLU A 124 -9.64 -0.76 11.46
C GLU A 124 -8.21 -0.29 11.32
N THR A 125 -7.31 -0.82 12.17
CA THR A 125 -5.87 -0.61 12.04
C THR A 125 -5.18 -1.96 12.01
N GLN A 126 -4.52 -2.26 10.90
CA GLN A 126 -3.64 -3.43 10.79
C GLN A 126 -2.19 -3.01 11.06
N ILE A 127 -1.50 -3.84 11.85
CA ILE A 127 -0.15 -3.57 12.35
C ILE A 127 0.70 -4.81 12.14
N ALA A 128 1.95 -4.62 11.71
CA ALA A 128 2.95 -5.67 11.73
C ALA A 128 4.29 -5.16 12.23
N VAL A 129 5.00 -6.03 12.93
CA VAL A 129 6.43 -5.89 13.24
C VAL A 129 7.11 -7.13 12.70
N ARG A 130 8.24 -6.95 12.00
CA ARG A 130 8.95 -8.05 11.36
C ARG A 130 9.26 -9.18 12.35
N GLY A 131 8.82 -10.40 12.02
CA GLY A 131 8.96 -11.59 12.85
C GLY A 131 7.97 -11.71 14.02
N GLN A 132 6.94 -10.85 14.09
CA GLN A 132 5.98 -10.83 15.21
C GLN A 132 4.51 -10.93 14.79
N PHE A 133 4.26 -11.47 13.59
CA PHE A 133 2.94 -11.59 13.01
C PHE A 133 2.26 -10.24 12.72
N ALA A 134 1.13 -10.30 12.02
CA ALA A 134 0.27 -9.16 11.75
C ALA A 134 -1.00 -9.23 12.59
N TRP A 135 -1.50 -8.05 13.03
CA TRP A 135 -2.61 -7.93 13.96
C TRP A 135 -3.60 -6.84 13.55
N SER A 136 -4.88 -7.04 13.87
CA SER A 136 -5.93 -6.02 13.85
C SER A 136 -6.62 -6.02 15.21
N GLY A 137 -6.31 -5.03 16.06
CA GLY A 137 -6.63 -5.11 17.49
C GLY A 137 -5.96 -6.32 18.13
N ASP A 138 -6.76 -7.18 18.77
CA ASP A 138 -6.28 -8.42 19.40
C ASP A 138 -6.37 -9.64 18.46
N ARG A 139 -6.89 -9.45 17.24
CA ARG A 139 -7.02 -10.52 16.26
C ARG A 139 -5.75 -10.66 15.43
N ARG A 140 -5.10 -11.82 15.51
CA ARG A 140 -4.01 -12.17 14.59
C ARG A 140 -4.57 -12.31 13.17
N LEU A 141 -3.91 -11.68 12.22
CA LEU A 141 -4.28 -11.76 10.80
C LEU A 141 -3.73 -13.04 10.17
N ALA A 142 -4.45 -13.50 9.16
CA ALA A 142 -4.01 -14.57 8.29
C ALA A 142 -4.56 -14.34 6.88
N VAL A 143 -3.70 -14.52 5.89
CA VAL A 143 -4.09 -14.47 4.48
C VAL A 143 -5.08 -15.58 4.12
N ALA A 144 -5.77 -15.46 3.00
CA ALA A 144 -6.67 -16.50 2.49
C ALA A 144 -5.93 -17.81 2.23
N ARG A 145 -6.65 -18.91 2.23
CA ARG A 145 -6.12 -20.18 1.72
C ARG A 145 -6.06 -20.13 0.20
N PRO A 146 -4.98 -20.64 -0.44
CA PRO A 146 -4.94 -20.77 -1.89
C PRO A 146 -6.06 -21.67 -2.40
N GLY A 147 -6.50 -21.43 -3.62
CA GLY A 147 -7.57 -22.20 -4.27
C GLY A 147 -7.48 -22.10 -5.79
N PRO A 148 -8.43 -22.71 -6.51
CA PRO A 148 -8.49 -22.58 -7.97
C PRO A 148 -8.62 -21.11 -8.40
N LEU A 149 -7.96 -20.71 -9.48
CA LEU A 149 -7.90 -19.31 -9.96
C LEU A 149 -9.29 -18.67 -10.09
N LYS A 150 -10.29 -19.42 -10.59
CA LYS A 150 -11.69 -18.94 -10.71
C LYS A 150 -12.39 -18.62 -9.38
N GLN A 151 -11.86 -19.10 -8.28
CA GLN A 151 -12.42 -18.87 -6.93
C GLN A 151 -11.63 -17.83 -6.15
N MET A 152 -10.43 -17.46 -6.65
CA MET A 152 -9.59 -16.47 -5.99
C MET A 152 -10.02 -15.06 -6.33
N THR A 153 -10.20 -14.23 -5.32
CA THR A 153 -10.37 -12.78 -5.51
C THR A 153 -9.02 -12.15 -5.82
N GLY A 154 -8.91 -11.50 -6.96
CA GLY A 154 -7.69 -10.85 -7.42
C GLY A 154 -7.75 -9.32 -7.41
N VAL A 155 -6.58 -8.70 -7.51
CA VAL A 155 -6.38 -7.26 -7.70
C VAL A 155 -5.39 -7.05 -8.83
N LEU A 156 -5.79 -6.33 -9.88
CA LEU A 156 -5.00 -6.17 -11.09
C LEU A 156 -4.77 -4.68 -11.42
N TYR A 157 -3.81 -4.04 -10.72
CA TYR A 157 -3.35 -2.68 -11.04
C TYR A 157 -2.22 -2.73 -12.07
N VAL A 158 -2.54 -3.27 -13.26
CA VAL A 158 -1.59 -3.46 -14.34
C VAL A 158 -1.87 -2.46 -15.47
N GLY A 159 -1.08 -1.39 -15.48
CA GLY A 159 -1.18 -0.37 -16.52
C GLY A 159 -0.62 -0.85 -17.86
N ALA A 160 -1.40 -0.71 -18.94
CA ALA A 160 -1.00 -1.11 -20.30
C ALA A 160 0.30 -0.42 -20.79
N ARG A 161 0.59 0.79 -20.30
CA ARG A 161 1.84 1.50 -20.64
C ARG A 161 3.06 0.99 -19.86
N ARG A 162 2.87 0.50 -18.61
CA ARG A 162 3.95 0.06 -17.72
C ARG A 162 4.32 -1.41 -17.95
N ALA A 163 3.34 -2.25 -18.25
CA ALA A 163 3.52 -3.69 -18.48
C ALA A 163 2.59 -4.18 -19.60
N PRO A 164 2.84 -3.80 -20.88
CA PRO A 164 1.92 -4.07 -21.99
C PRO A 164 1.67 -5.56 -22.23
N ALA A 165 2.70 -6.39 -22.16
CA ALA A 165 2.58 -7.84 -22.37
C ALA A 165 1.73 -8.49 -21.26
N LEU A 166 2.03 -8.16 -19.98
CA LEU A 166 1.27 -8.66 -18.85
C LEU A 166 -0.19 -8.18 -18.89
N HIS A 167 -0.42 -6.91 -19.24
CA HIS A 167 -1.77 -6.37 -19.39
C HIS A 167 -2.57 -7.13 -20.45
N ALA A 168 -1.99 -7.37 -21.63
CA ALA A 168 -2.63 -8.13 -22.71
C ALA A 168 -2.91 -9.58 -22.29
N ARG A 169 -1.97 -10.21 -21.59
CA ARG A 169 -2.15 -11.57 -21.07
C ARG A 169 -3.28 -11.66 -20.06
N LEU A 170 -3.33 -10.77 -19.07
CA LEU A 170 -4.40 -10.74 -18.06
C LEU A 170 -5.77 -10.49 -18.70
N LYS A 171 -5.85 -9.65 -19.72
CA LYS A 171 -7.08 -9.46 -20.49
C LYS A 171 -7.53 -10.74 -21.22
N ALA A 172 -6.59 -11.50 -21.79
CA ALA A 172 -6.91 -12.78 -22.42
C ALA A 172 -7.39 -13.84 -21.41
N LEU A 173 -6.90 -13.78 -20.17
CA LEU A 173 -7.29 -14.67 -19.08
C LEU A 173 -8.56 -14.24 -18.33
N GLU A 174 -9.15 -13.10 -18.65
CA GLU A 174 -10.32 -12.57 -17.92
C GLU A 174 -11.45 -13.61 -17.71
N PRO A 175 -11.79 -14.48 -18.69
CA PRO A 175 -12.83 -15.51 -18.48
C PRO A 175 -12.44 -16.62 -17.48
N GLU A 176 -11.15 -16.75 -17.17
CA GLU A 176 -10.60 -17.75 -16.25
C GLU A 176 -10.35 -17.20 -14.85
N LEU A 177 -10.38 -15.87 -14.70
CA LEU A 177 -10.17 -15.20 -13.42
C LEU A 177 -11.41 -15.31 -12.55
N GLY A 178 -11.18 -15.34 -11.23
CA GLY A 178 -12.21 -15.17 -10.23
C GLY A 178 -12.63 -13.71 -10.03
N PRO A 179 -13.37 -13.40 -8.98
CA PRO A 179 -13.79 -12.02 -8.67
C PRO A 179 -12.61 -11.06 -8.62
N GLN A 180 -12.80 -9.82 -9.10
CA GLN A 180 -11.77 -8.80 -9.05
C GLN A 180 -12.17 -7.71 -8.05
N SER A 181 -11.26 -7.39 -7.12
CA SER A 181 -11.34 -6.21 -6.27
C SER A 181 -10.71 -5.01 -6.98
N PHE A 182 -11.32 -3.85 -6.85
CA PHE A 182 -10.81 -2.62 -7.42
C PHE A 182 -11.15 -1.43 -6.51
N GLN A 183 -10.43 -1.32 -5.40
CA GLN A 183 -10.66 -0.27 -4.41
C GLN A 183 -10.04 1.07 -4.77
N ARG A 184 -9.12 1.13 -5.74
CA ARG A 184 -8.33 2.32 -6.10
C ARG A 184 -7.57 2.90 -4.89
N SER A 185 -7.10 2.05 -4.02
CA SER A 185 -6.37 2.33 -2.81
C SER A 185 -5.50 1.12 -2.47
N ALA A 186 -4.20 1.28 -2.50
CA ALA A 186 -3.27 0.19 -2.18
C ALA A 186 -3.48 -0.28 -0.74
N GLY A 187 -3.69 0.65 0.20
CA GLY A 187 -3.96 0.35 1.59
C GLY A 187 -5.21 -0.50 1.78
N ALA A 188 -6.33 -0.15 1.11
CA ALA A 188 -7.57 -0.93 1.18
C ALA A 188 -7.39 -2.35 0.62
N GLU A 189 -6.60 -2.50 -0.46
CA GLU A 189 -6.30 -3.83 -1.02
C GLU A 189 -5.39 -4.64 -0.09
N TYR A 190 -4.36 -4.02 0.52
CA TYR A 190 -3.49 -4.69 1.50
C TYR A 190 -4.26 -5.11 2.76
N LEU A 191 -5.18 -4.29 3.26
CA LEU A 191 -6.10 -4.67 4.34
C LEU A 191 -6.92 -5.91 3.97
N GLY A 192 -7.37 -6.00 2.71
CA GLY A 192 -8.07 -7.15 2.16
C GLY A 192 -7.21 -8.41 2.07
N LEU A 193 -5.98 -8.28 1.56
CA LEU A 193 -5.00 -9.37 1.45
C LEU A 193 -4.66 -9.98 2.81
N ALA A 194 -4.25 -9.15 3.76
CA ALA A 194 -3.81 -9.62 5.07
C ALA A 194 -4.94 -10.20 5.93
N SER A 195 -6.19 -9.82 5.67
CA SER A 195 -7.37 -10.36 6.35
C SER A 195 -8.03 -11.54 5.63
N GLY A 196 -7.44 -12.02 4.52
CA GLY A 196 -7.92 -13.18 3.78
C GLY A 196 -9.16 -12.93 2.90
N ARG A 197 -9.52 -11.68 2.62
CA ARG A 197 -10.60 -11.33 1.67
C ARG A 197 -10.13 -11.34 0.21
N ILE A 198 -8.84 -11.08 -0.01
CA ILE A 198 -8.18 -11.04 -1.32
C ILE A 198 -7.09 -12.09 -1.33
N HIS A 199 -6.90 -12.77 -2.46
CA HIS A 199 -5.97 -13.88 -2.59
C HIS A 199 -4.66 -13.47 -3.25
N TYR A 200 -4.71 -12.54 -4.21
CA TYR A 200 -3.52 -12.04 -4.90
C TYR A 200 -3.70 -10.62 -5.39
N ALA A 201 -2.58 -9.93 -5.59
CA ALA A 201 -2.56 -8.61 -6.21
C ALA A 201 -1.35 -8.43 -7.12
N ILE A 202 -1.53 -7.71 -8.22
CA ILE A 202 -0.44 -7.28 -9.11
C ILE A 202 -0.45 -5.77 -9.19
N PHE A 203 0.71 -5.17 -8.94
CA PHE A 203 0.92 -3.73 -9.02
C PHE A 203 2.05 -3.39 -9.98
N THR A 204 1.88 -2.35 -10.79
CA THR A 204 2.89 -1.85 -11.75
C THR A 204 3.36 -0.43 -11.47
N ARG A 205 2.74 0.29 -10.54
CA ARG A 205 3.23 1.54 -9.95
C ARG A 205 3.64 1.22 -8.52
N LEU A 206 4.90 1.44 -8.18
CA LEU A 206 5.48 0.91 -6.94
C LEU A 206 6.06 2.02 -6.07
N LEU A 207 5.24 3.02 -5.76
CA LEU A 207 5.64 4.06 -4.82
C LEU A 207 5.91 3.46 -3.43
N PRO A 208 7.01 3.82 -2.77
CA PRO A 208 7.41 3.16 -1.52
C PRO A 208 6.36 3.31 -0.41
N TRP A 209 5.64 4.41 -0.34
CA TRP A 209 4.61 4.65 0.65
C TRP A 209 3.33 3.82 0.43
N ASP A 210 2.98 3.51 -0.84
CA ASP A 210 1.84 2.65 -1.19
C ASP A 210 2.10 1.18 -0.81
N HIS A 211 3.37 0.73 -0.81
CA HIS A 211 3.68 -0.70 -0.75
C HIS A 211 4.46 -1.14 0.49
N ALA A 212 5.38 -0.32 1.02
CA ALA A 212 6.23 -0.74 2.14
C ALA A 212 5.42 -1.23 3.36
N PRO A 213 4.34 -0.55 3.80
CA PRO A 213 3.55 -1.04 4.91
C PRO A 213 2.80 -2.33 4.58
N GLY A 214 2.15 -2.37 3.40
CA GLY A 214 1.30 -3.47 2.99
C GLY A 214 2.05 -4.78 2.79
N VAL A 215 3.24 -4.72 2.16
CA VAL A 215 4.09 -5.89 1.94
C VAL A 215 4.49 -6.55 3.26
N LEU A 216 4.89 -5.76 4.28
CA LEU A 216 5.22 -6.32 5.59
C LEU A 216 3.99 -6.93 6.26
N ILE A 217 2.84 -6.24 6.26
CA ILE A 217 1.63 -6.76 6.89
C ILE A 217 1.20 -8.08 6.27
N VAL A 218 1.23 -8.20 4.93
CA VAL A 218 0.90 -9.44 4.24
C VAL A 218 1.91 -10.54 4.56
N ALA A 219 3.21 -10.25 4.56
CA ALA A 219 4.24 -11.22 4.91
C ALA A 219 4.04 -11.77 6.34
N GLU A 220 3.78 -10.90 7.31
CA GLU A 220 3.55 -11.27 8.71
C GLU A 220 2.17 -11.93 8.93
N ALA A 221 1.24 -11.80 7.98
CA ALA A 221 -0.01 -12.56 7.93
C ALA A 221 0.14 -13.94 7.25
N GLY A 222 1.35 -14.32 6.81
CA GLY A 222 1.67 -15.60 6.19
C GLY A 222 1.64 -15.61 4.67
N GLY A 223 1.51 -14.43 4.02
CA GLY A 223 1.56 -14.27 2.57
C GLY A 223 2.98 -14.12 2.03
N HIS A 224 3.07 -13.92 0.72
CA HIS A 224 4.32 -13.72 0.00
C HIS A 224 4.20 -12.57 -0.99
N ALA A 225 5.22 -11.71 -1.03
CA ALA A 225 5.31 -10.59 -1.96
C ALA A 225 6.72 -10.53 -2.54
N ALA A 226 6.83 -10.52 -3.86
CA ALA A 226 8.10 -10.37 -4.56
C ALA A 226 7.88 -9.68 -5.91
N TYR A 227 8.94 -9.06 -6.43
CA TYR A 227 8.94 -8.55 -7.80
C TYR A 227 8.75 -9.70 -8.80
N TRP A 228 8.27 -9.38 -9.99
CA TRP A 228 7.98 -10.37 -11.05
C TRP A 228 9.18 -11.25 -11.42
N ASP A 229 10.39 -10.77 -11.24
CA ASP A 229 11.63 -11.54 -11.44
C ASP A 229 12.01 -12.45 -10.27
N GLY A 230 11.28 -12.38 -9.16
CA GLY A 230 11.48 -13.20 -7.96
C GLY A 230 12.30 -12.52 -6.87
N GLU A 231 12.86 -11.33 -7.13
CA GLU A 231 13.59 -10.58 -6.11
C GLU A 231 12.65 -10.07 -5.01
N PRO A 232 13.06 -10.06 -3.75
CA PRO A 232 12.28 -9.51 -2.65
C PRO A 232 11.96 -8.03 -2.85
N TYR A 233 10.76 -7.61 -2.45
CA TYR A 233 10.41 -6.19 -2.46
C TYR A 233 11.29 -5.40 -1.48
N ARG A 234 11.77 -4.23 -1.95
CA ARG A 234 12.54 -3.27 -1.16
C ARG A 234 12.02 -1.85 -1.39
N PRO A 235 11.69 -1.09 -0.33
CA PRO A 235 11.19 0.28 -0.47
C PRO A 235 12.25 1.30 -0.93
N ASP A 236 13.52 0.94 -0.88
CA ASP A 236 14.66 1.75 -1.35
C ASP A 236 15.04 1.49 -2.82
N ALA A 237 14.28 0.66 -3.53
CA ALA A 237 14.57 0.28 -4.91
C ALA A 237 13.48 0.77 -5.88
N ALA A 238 13.80 1.78 -6.68
CA ALA A 238 12.97 2.21 -7.81
C ALA A 238 13.09 1.19 -8.95
N ARG A 239 12.15 0.24 -9.06
CA ARG A 239 12.17 -0.83 -10.06
C ARG A 239 10.96 -0.76 -10.99
N ALA A 240 11.21 -0.82 -12.30
CA ALA A 240 10.18 -0.90 -13.32
C ALA A 240 9.71 -2.36 -13.58
N VAL A 241 9.60 -3.16 -12.53
CA VAL A 241 9.19 -4.57 -12.56
C VAL A 241 7.93 -4.72 -11.72
N PRO A 242 6.86 -5.40 -12.20
CA PRO A 242 5.64 -5.58 -11.42
C PRO A 242 5.90 -6.25 -10.07
N LEU A 243 5.12 -5.87 -9.05
CA LEU A 243 5.05 -6.56 -7.78
C LEU A 243 3.86 -7.53 -7.81
N LEU A 244 4.09 -8.80 -7.50
CA LEU A 244 3.06 -9.79 -7.27
C LEU A 244 3.00 -10.12 -5.78
N VAL A 245 1.80 -10.05 -5.22
CA VAL A 245 1.49 -10.43 -3.85
C VAL A 245 0.54 -11.62 -3.90
N ALA A 246 0.78 -12.66 -3.11
CA ALA A 246 -0.03 -13.86 -3.06
C ALA A 246 -0.13 -14.43 -1.65
N THR A 247 -1.02 -15.38 -1.45
CA THR A 247 -1.28 -16.02 -0.14
C THR A 247 -0.12 -16.90 0.34
N THR A 248 0.69 -17.45 -0.57
CA THR A 248 1.88 -18.25 -0.25
C THR A 248 2.93 -18.09 -1.34
N GLU A 249 4.18 -18.45 -1.07
CA GLU A 249 5.22 -18.49 -2.10
C GLU A 249 4.88 -19.48 -3.23
N ALA A 250 4.30 -20.63 -2.90
CA ALA A 250 3.86 -21.61 -3.90
C ALA A 250 2.79 -21.01 -4.84
N SER A 251 1.77 -20.35 -4.27
CA SER A 251 0.73 -19.65 -5.06
C SER A 251 1.33 -18.50 -5.88
N TRP A 252 2.32 -17.79 -5.35
CA TRP A 252 3.02 -16.74 -6.06
C TRP A 252 3.70 -17.28 -7.33
N ARG A 253 4.42 -18.41 -7.20
CA ARG A 253 5.09 -19.07 -8.34
C ARG A 253 4.10 -19.58 -9.38
N GLU A 254 3.00 -20.20 -8.93
CA GLU A 254 1.93 -20.68 -9.81
C GLU A 254 1.26 -19.53 -10.58
N LEU A 255 0.82 -18.48 -9.88
CA LEU A 255 0.19 -17.30 -10.50
C LEU A 255 1.15 -16.61 -11.49
N ARG A 256 2.42 -16.45 -11.12
CA ARG A 256 3.42 -15.90 -12.03
C ARG A 256 3.52 -16.72 -13.32
N THR A 257 3.54 -18.05 -13.22
CA THR A 257 3.59 -18.94 -14.39
C THR A 257 2.34 -18.77 -15.25
N ILE A 258 1.14 -18.81 -14.70
CA ILE A 258 -0.13 -18.66 -15.40
C ILE A 258 -0.20 -17.31 -16.13
N PHE A 259 0.24 -16.25 -15.47
CA PHE A 259 0.18 -14.90 -16.02
C PHE A 259 1.33 -14.55 -16.97
N SER A 260 2.38 -15.38 -17.06
CA SER A 260 3.51 -15.22 -17.98
C SER A 260 3.37 -16.04 -19.27
N ALA A 261 2.57 -17.11 -19.27
CA ALA A 261 2.39 -18.06 -20.38
C ALA A 261 1.49 -17.46 -21.54
#